data_3666382f6d36a761e8d130ca3c575896
#
_entry.id   3666382f6d36a761e8d130ca3c575896
#
_cell.length_a   1.000
_cell.length_b   1.000
_cell.length_c   1.000
_cell.angle_alpha   90.00
_cell.angle_beta   90.00
_cell.angle_gamma   90.00
#
_symmetry.space_group_name_H-M   'P 1'
#
loop_
_entity.id
_entity.type
_entity.pdbx_description
1 polymer ?
#
loop_
_entity_poly.entity_id
_entity_poly.type
_entity_poly.pdbx_seq_one_letter_code
_entity_poly.pdbx_strand_id
1 'polypeptide(L)'
;MTSAATAVARRNRWAISFADLLLLLLAFFVLLQASGSRRDVLLSQVSRQFGGRDMAPGVELRAADLFQPGEAMLSDRGRARLAGIARQFVGQADGLEIRSHGSDRGHQRFDEWDLAAARLGAVARALRSDGIAQDRLLIRGLDQGDGATGQGQSIRIAPAPRNPN
;
A
#
# COMPACT_ATOMS: atom_id res chain seq x y z
N MET A 1 -47.28 6.58 49.02
CA MET A 1 -46.69 7.38 47.90
C MET A 1 -45.21 7.00 47.59
N THR A 2 -44.76 5.77 47.84
CA THR A 2 -43.34 5.35 47.70
C THR A 2 -43.03 4.49 46.48
N SER A 3 -44.06 4.04 45.71
CA SER A 3 -43.84 3.10 44.59
C SER A 3 -43.36 3.76 43.27
N ALA A 4 -43.72 5.03 43.03
CA ALA A 4 -43.34 5.72 41.81
C ALA A 4 -41.86 6.16 41.79
N ALA A 5 -41.31 6.54 42.94
CA ALA A 5 -39.92 6.97 43.07
C ALA A 5 -38.93 5.82 42.85
N THR A 6 -39.28 4.60 43.26
CA THR A 6 -38.43 3.41 43.04
C THR A 6 -38.41 2.94 41.58
N ALA A 7 -39.50 3.12 40.84
CA ALA A 7 -39.58 2.80 39.40
C ALA A 7 -38.70 3.77 38.54
N VAL A 8 -38.73 5.06 38.86
CA VAL A 8 -37.90 6.09 38.18
C VAL A 8 -36.42 5.86 38.47
N ALA A 9 -36.03 5.54 39.69
CA ALA A 9 -34.67 5.25 40.08
C ALA A 9 -34.11 4.00 39.35
N ARG A 10 -34.94 2.98 39.13
CA ARG A 10 -34.55 1.76 38.43
C ARG A 10 -34.34 2.00 36.94
N ARG A 11 -35.13 2.85 36.31
CA ARG A 11 -35.03 3.24 34.90
C ARG A 11 -33.80 4.13 34.64
N ASN A 12 -33.46 5.01 35.58
CA ASN A 12 -32.24 5.85 35.46
C ASN A 12 -30.94 5.05 35.61
N ARG A 13 -30.93 4.01 36.42
CA ARG A 13 -29.74 3.13 36.58
C ARG A 13 -29.43 2.39 35.30
N TRP A 14 -30.39 1.95 34.55
CA TRP A 14 -30.18 1.33 33.23
C TRP A 14 -29.59 2.33 32.24
N ALA A 15 -30.08 3.58 32.20
CA ALA A 15 -29.58 4.63 31.32
C ALA A 15 -28.10 4.99 31.62
N ILE A 16 -27.73 4.98 32.89
CA ILE A 16 -26.32 5.23 33.30
C ILE A 16 -25.41 4.10 32.81
N SER A 17 -25.82 2.84 33.00
CA SER A 17 -25.04 1.69 32.52
C SER A 17 -24.92 1.65 30.98
N PHE A 18 -25.97 2.08 30.28
CA PHE A 18 -25.98 2.19 28.83
C PHE A 18 -25.06 3.32 28.35
N ALA A 19 -25.07 4.47 29.01
CA ALA A 19 -24.18 5.58 28.71
C ALA A 19 -22.70 5.21 28.93
N ASP A 20 -22.39 4.48 30.00
CA ASP A 20 -21.05 3.99 30.27
C ASP A 20 -20.56 3.05 29.16
N LEU A 21 -21.41 2.12 28.72
CA LEU A 21 -21.12 1.25 27.59
C LEU A 21 -20.82 2.03 26.30
N LEU A 22 -21.62 3.07 26.00
CA LEU A 22 -21.41 3.91 24.83
C LEU A 22 -20.10 4.71 24.93
N LEU A 23 -19.76 5.21 26.12
CA LEU A 23 -18.49 5.92 26.33
C LEU A 23 -17.30 5.01 26.18
N LEU A 24 -17.35 3.76 26.69
CA LEU A 24 -16.31 2.77 26.47
C LEU A 24 -16.15 2.41 24.97
N LEU A 25 -17.28 2.24 24.27
CA LEU A 25 -17.28 2.00 22.83
C LEU A 25 -16.67 3.17 22.06
N LEU A 26 -17.05 4.40 22.41
CA LEU A 26 -16.49 5.62 21.82
C LEU A 26 -14.99 5.70 22.07
N ALA A 27 -14.54 5.50 23.31
CA ALA A 27 -13.13 5.50 23.66
C ALA A 27 -12.34 4.45 22.86
N PHE A 28 -12.93 3.26 22.68
CA PHE A 28 -12.35 2.20 21.87
C PHE A 28 -12.20 2.61 20.39
N PHE A 29 -13.23 3.23 19.80
CA PHE A 29 -13.16 3.73 18.43
C PHE A 29 -12.14 4.87 18.26
N VAL A 30 -12.05 5.78 19.23
CA VAL A 30 -11.05 6.85 19.22
C VAL A 30 -9.65 6.26 19.29
N LEU A 31 -9.40 5.24 20.11
CA LEU A 31 -8.11 4.53 20.15
C LEU A 31 -7.81 3.81 18.83
N LEU A 32 -8.80 3.18 18.19
CA LEU A 32 -8.62 2.58 16.88
C LEU A 32 -8.28 3.62 15.80
N GLN A 33 -8.95 4.78 15.80
CA GLN A 33 -8.65 5.87 14.89
C GLN A 33 -7.26 6.49 15.14
N ALA A 34 -6.90 6.70 16.39
CA ALA A 34 -5.58 7.22 16.76
C ALA A 34 -4.43 6.28 16.37
N SER A 35 -4.69 4.98 16.32
CA SER A 35 -3.70 3.97 15.93
C SER A 35 -3.48 3.88 14.42
N GLY A 36 -4.36 4.45 13.60
CA GLY A 36 -4.31 4.34 12.13
C GLY A 36 -3.04 4.92 11.50
N SER A 37 -2.56 6.04 11.99
CA SER A 37 -1.37 6.73 11.46
C SER A 37 -0.02 6.19 11.98
N ARG A 38 -0.02 5.32 12.97
CA ARG A 38 1.20 4.72 13.55
C ARG A 38 1.43 3.26 13.14
N ARG A 39 0.51 2.67 12.40
CA ARG A 39 0.62 1.26 11.99
C ARG A 39 1.86 0.99 11.15
N ASP A 40 2.21 1.87 10.24
CA ASP A 40 3.37 1.69 9.37
C ASP A 40 4.69 1.78 10.15
N VAL A 41 4.77 2.66 11.14
CA VAL A 41 5.94 2.78 12.02
C VAL A 41 6.06 1.59 12.96
N LEU A 42 4.95 1.13 13.54
CA LEU A 42 4.93 -0.02 14.44
C LEU A 42 5.18 -1.33 13.66
N LEU A 43 4.59 -1.50 12.49
CA LEU A 43 4.83 -2.67 11.64
C LEU A 43 6.28 -2.72 11.16
N SER A 44 6.91 -1.59 10.85
CA SER A 44 8.33 -1.54 10.48
C SER A 44 9.26 -1.86 11.66
N GLN A 45 8.89 -1.49 12.89
CA GLN A 45 9.64 -1.85 14.10
C GLN A 45 9.46 -3.33 14.47
N VAL A 46 8.22 -3.83 14.40
CA VAL A 46 7.91 -5.25 14.65
C VAL A 46 8.57 -6.13 13.60
N SER A 47 8.54 -5.75 12.33
CA SER A 47 9.24 -6.46 11.25
C SER A 47 10.74 -6.59 11.50
N ARG A 48 11.39 -5.56 12.04
CA ARG A 48 12.82 -5.61 12.41
C ARG A 48 13.10 -6.54 13.58
N GLN A 49 12.18 -6.62 14.55
CA GLN A 49 12.36 -7.42 15.78
C GLN A 49 12.06 -8.90 15.55
N PHE A 50 11.16 -9.24 14.64
CA PHE A 50 10.75 -10.62 14.33
C PHE A 50 11.38 -11.18 13.04
N GLY A 51 12.53 -10.64 12.61
CA GLY A 51 13.23 -11.13 11.42
C GLY A 51 12.51 -10.82 10.12
N GLY A 52 11.58 -9.86 10.13
CA GLY A 52 11.05 -9.24 8.92
C GLY A 52 12.22 -8.58 8.20
N ARG A 53 12.56 -9.13 7.03
CA ARG A 53 13.67 -8.67 6.21
C ARG A 53 13.54 -7.17 6.01
N ASP A 54 14.62 -6.45 6.27
CA ASP A 54 14.76 -5.07 5.82
C ASP A 54 14.33 -5.02 4.36
N MET A 55 13.24 -4.28 4.09
CA MET A 55 12.87 -4.05 2.71
C MET A 55 14.06 -3.32 2.09
N ALA A 56 14.81 -4.02 1.24
CA ALA A 56 15.95 -3.45 0.55
C ALA A 56 15.55 -2.10 -0.04
N PRO A 57 16.44 -1.09 0.01
CA PRO A 57 16.11 0.24 -0.46
C PRO A 57 15.64 0.15 -1.91
N GLY A 58 14.35 0.43 -2.13
CA GLY A 58 13.72 0.41 -3.43
C GLY A 58 13.47 1.82 -3.93
N VAL A 59 13.36 1.96 -5.23
CA VAL A 59 12.97 3.21 -5.89
C VAL A 59 11.45 3.20 -6.04
N GLU A 60 10.79 4.22 -5.51
CA GLU A 60 9.36 4.43 -5.69
C GLU A 60 9.13 5.51 -6.75
N LEU A 61 8.25 5.24 -7.70
CA LEU A 61 7.97 6.05 -8.87
C LEU A 61 6.47 6.23 -9.02
N ARG A 62 6.01 7.46 -9.19
CA ARG A 62 4.61 7.70 -9.53
C ARG A 62 4.37 7.34 -10.99
N ALA A 63 3.26 6.68 -11.29
CA ALA A 63 2.89 6.34 -12.66
C ALA A 63 2.77 7.59 -13.55
N ALA A 64 2.28 8.70 -13.01
CA ALA A 64 2.21 9.97 -13.73
C ALA A 64 3.57 10.51 -14.20
N ASP A 65 4.67 10.14 -13.55
CA ASP A 65 6.04 10.54 -13.94
C ASP A 65 6.63 9.61 -15.02
N LEU A 66 6.05 8.43 -15.22
CA LEU A 66 6.55 7.41 -16.14
C LEU A 66 5.74 7.32 -17.42
N PHE A 67 4.43 7.46 -17.32
CA PHE A 67 3.49 7.17 -18.41
C PHE A 67 2.86 8.43 -18.99
N GLN A 68 2.33 8.29 -20.21
CA GLN A 68 1.42 9.29 -20.75
C GLN A 68 0.11 9.28 -19.95
N PRO A 69 -0.58 10.43 -19.84
CA PRO A 69 -1.82 10.52 -19.06
C PRO A 69 -2.87 9.51 -19.52
N GLY A 70 -3.41 8.71 -18.60
CA GLY A 70 -4.44 7.71 -18.90
C GLY A 70 -3.95 6.47 -19.67
N GLU A 71 -2.66 6.36 -19.98
CA GLU A 71 -2.11 5.29 -20.83
C GLU A 71 -1.14 4.37 -20.07
N ALA A 72 -0.89 3.19 -20.65
CA ALA A 72 0.19 2.29 -20.24
C ALA A 72 1.44 2.47 -21.12
N MET A 73 1.49 3.52 -21.93
CA MET A 73 2.62 3.86 -22.79
C MET A 73 3.61 4.75 -22.02
N LEU A 74 4.86 4.29 -21.92
CA LEU A 74 5.93 5.04 -21.28
C LEU A 74 6.23 6.33 -22.06
N SER A 75 6.34 7.44 -21.35
CA SER A 75 6.89 8.68 -21.88
C SER A 75 8.40 8.55 -22.13
N ASP A 76 8.98 9.44 -22.94
CA ASP A 76 10.44 9.46 -23.16
C ASP A 76 11.21 9.66 -21.86
N ARG A 77 10.70 10.53 -20.99
CA ARG A 77 11.25 10.73 -19.65
C ARG A 77 11.14 9.47 -18.78
N GLY A 78 10.01 8.77 -18.86
CA GLY A 78 9.79 7.51 -18.15
C GLY A 78 10.76 6.43 -18.61
N ARG A 79 10.97 6.28 -19.93
CA ARG A 79 11.97 5.36 -20.48
C ARG A 79 13.37 5.68 -20.00
N ALA A 80 13.79 6.94 -20.09
CA ALA A 80 15.13 7.34 -19.64
C ALA A 80 15.34 7.07 -18.15
N ARG A 81 14.31 7.26 -17.33
CA ARG A 81 14.35 7.01 -15.88
C ARG A 81 14.48 5.51 -15.57
N LEU A 82 13.72 4.66 -16.26
CA LEU A 82 13.81 3.20 -16.10
C LEU A 82 15.15 2.65 -16.60
N ALA A 83 15.68 3.15 -17.70
CA ALA A 83 17.03 2.82 -18.18
C ALA A 83 18.11 3.20 -17.15
N GLY A 84 17.95 4.33 -16.46
CA GLY A 84 18.84 4.74 -15.37
C GLY A 84 18.80 3.76 -14.20
N ILE A 85 17.60 3.30 -13.82
CA ILE A 85 17.40 2.29 -12.77
C ILE A 85 17.98 0.94 -13.22
N ALA A 86 17.70 0.48 -14.43
CA ALA A 86 18.22 -0.77 -14.96
C ALA A 86 19.74 -0.85 -14.86
N ARG A 87 20.45 0.22 -15.24
CA ARG A 87 21.93 0.28 -15.15
C ARG A 87 22.47 0.05 -13.74
N GLN A 88 21.73 0.44 -12.69
CA GLN A 88 22.14 0.21 -11.31
C GLN A 88 22.07 -1.26 -10.91
N PHE A 89 21.19 -2.03 -11.56
CA PHE A 89 20.89 -3.41 -11.20
C PHE A 89 21.40 -4.47 -12.19
N VAL A 90 21.84 -4.08 -13.40
CA VAL A 90 22.33 -5.03 -14.41
C VAL A 90 23.49 -5.87 -13.88
N GLY A 91 24.41 -5.29 -13.11
CA GLY A 91 25.58 -5.99 -12.56
C GLY A 91 25.32 -6.73 -11.23
N GLN A 92 24.12 -6.66 -10.67
CA GLN A 92 23.81 -7.31 -9.41
C GLN A 92 23.27 -8.72 -9.64
N ALA A 93 23.61 -9.66 -8.74
CA ALA A 93 23.13 -11.04 -8.83
C ALA A 93 21.68 -11.20 -8.32
N ASP A 94 21.20 -10.25 -7.54
CA ASP A 94 19.87 -10.30 -6.92
C ASP A 94 18.76 -10.04 -7.95
N GLY A 95 17.61 -10.71 -7.79
CA GLY A 95 16.41 -10.42 -8.57
C GLY A 95 15.87 -9.03 -8.28
N LEU A 96 14.99 -8.55 -9.15
CA LEU A 96 14.27 -7.29 -9.01
C LEU A 96 12.80 -7.57 -8.80
N GLU A 97 12.25 -7.03 -7.73
CA GLU A 97 10.83 -7.07 -7.43
C GLU A 97 10.17 -5.76 -7.87
N ILE A 98 9.10 -5.88 -8.63
CA ILE A 98 8.27 -4.76 -9.09
C ILE A 98 6.92 -4.89 -8.42
N ARG A 99 6.52 -3.88 -7.65
CA ARG A 99 5.20 -3.80 -7.01
C ARG A 99 4.47 -2.55 -7.46
N SER A 100 3.15 -2.63 -7.51
CA SER A 100 2.28 -1.49 -7.74
C SER A 100 1.35 -1.30 -6.56
N HIS A 101 1.17 -0.04 -6.16
CA HIS A 101 0.22 0.39 -5.13
C HIS A 101 -0.70 1.47 -5.69
N GLY A 102 -1.97 1.44 -5.27
CA GLY A 102 -2.96 2.39 -5.70
C GLY A 102 -3.38 2.24 -7.15
N SER A 103 -4.33 3.05 -7.54
CA SER A 103 -4.80 3.16 -8.92
C SER A 103 -5.06 4.63 -9.25
N ASP A 104 -4.97 4.98 -10.54
CA ASP A 104 -5.46 6.26 -11.00
C ASP A 104 -7.00 6.19 -10.98
N ARG A 105 -7.67 7.12 -10.32
CA ARG A 105 -9.13 7.16 -10.28
C ARG A 105 -9.67 7.44 -11.67
N GLY A 106 -10.14 6.41 -12.36
CA GLY A 106 -10.84 6.43 -13.62
C GLY A 106 -12.32 6.04 -13.43
N HIS A 107 -13.07 5.92 -14.51
CA HIS A 107 -14.52 5.84 -14.48
C HIS A 107 -15.07 4.47 -14.09
N GLN A 108 -14.26 3.41 -14.08
CA GLN A 108 -14.69 2.06 -13.70
C GLN A 108 -13.56 1.27 -13.01
N ARG A 109 -13.92 0.55 -11.97
CA ARG A 109 -12.98 -0.20 -11.12
C ARG A 109 -12.13 -1.24 -11.87
N PHE A 110 -12.69 -1.84 -12.90
CA PHE A 110 -11.99 -2.81 -13.76
C PHE A 110 -10.97 -2.13 -14.66
N ASP A 111 -11.32 -0.99 -15.26
CA ASP A 111 -10.43 -0.25 -16.15
C ASP A 111 -9.19 0.27 -15.41
N GLU A 112 -9.35 0.66 -14.14
CA GLU A 112 -8.24 1.07 -13.28
C GLU A 112 -7.28 -0.07 -12.99
N TRP A 113 -7.81 -1.25 -12.73
CA TRP A 113 -7.02 -2.44 -12.46
C TRP A 113 -6.26 -2.91 -13.72
N ASP A 114 -6.93 -2.94 -14.85
CA ASP A 114 -6.33 -3.30 -16.13
C ASP A 114 -5.22 -2.32 -16.54
N LEU A 115 -5.45 -1.03 -16.36
CA LEU A 115 -4.44 -0.01 -16.63
C LEU A 115 -3.24 -0.16 -15.71
N ALA A 116 -3.46 -0.39 -14.42
CA ALA A 116 -2.40 -0.60 -13.44
C ALA A 116 -1.57 -1.85 -13.77
N ALA A 117 -2.22 -2.95 -14.18
CA ALA A 117 -1.56 -4.17 -14.61
C ALA A 117 -0.76 -3.98 -15.91
N ALA A 118 -1.35 -3.28 -16.89
CA ALA A 118 -0.69 -2.98 -18.16
C ALA A 118 0.56 -2.13 -17.97
N ARG A 119 0.52 -1.14 -17.06
CA ARG A 119 1.66 -0.30 -16.68
C ARG A 119 2.78 -1.10 -16.02
N LEU A 120 2.40 -2.01 -15.10
CA LEU A 120 3.37 -2.90 -14.45
C LEU A 120 4.11 -3.77 -15.48
N GLY A 121 3.35 -4.33 -16.43
CA GLY A 121 3.91 -5.09 -17.56
C GLY A 121 4.80 -4.23 -18.47
N ALA A 122 4.45 -2.96 -18.68
CA ALA A 122 5.28 -2.05 -19.48
C ALA A 122 6.61 -1.73 -18.79
N VAL A 123 6.62 -1.52 -17.46
CA VAL A 123 7.85 -1.36 -16.68
C VAL A 123 8.73 -2.60 -16.78
N ALA A 124 8.16 -3.79 -16.59
CA ALA A 124 8.92 -5.04 -16.69
C ALA A 124 9.54 -5.24 -18.09
N ARG A 125 8.79 -4.93 -19.15
CA ARG A 125 9.32 -4.97 -20.54
C ARG A 125 10.46 -3.98 -20.76
N ALA A 126 10.34 -2.74 -20.23
CA ALA A 126 11.39 -1.73 -20.34
C ALA A 126 12.66 -2.18 -19.62
N LEU A 127 12.57 -2.64 -18.37
CA LEU A 127 13.72 -3.14 -17.63
C LEU A 127 14.39 -4.32 -18.33
N ARG A 128 13.61 -5.20 -18.95
CA ARG A 128 14.14 -6.31 -19.74
C ARG A 128 14.88 -5.81 -20.99
N SER A 129 14.33 -4.85 -21.72
CA SER A 129 14.99 -4.26 -22.89
C SER A 129 16.28 -3.53 -22.52
N ASP A 130 16.38 -3.04 -21.29
CA ASP A 130 17.55 -2.37 -20.74
C ASP A 130 18.56 -3.33 -20.07
N GLY A 131 18.39 -4.65 -20.28
CA GLY A 131 19.40 -5.66 -19.93
C GLY A 131 19.14 -6.44 -18.65
N ILE A 132 18.00 -6.27 -17.99
CA ILE A 132 17.63 -7.12 -16.85
C ILE A 132 17.06 -8.44 -17.37
N ALA A 133 17.65 -9.57 -16.99
CA ALA A 133 17.18 -10.89 -17.40
C ALA A 133 15.76 -11.20 -16.89
N GLN A 134 14.96 -11.89 -17.68
CA GLN A 134 13.54 -12.13 -17.38
C GLN A 134 13.34 -12.96 -16.10
N ASP A 135 14.18 -13.92 -15.85
CA ASP A 135 14.19 -14.78 -14.65
C ASP A 135 14.51 -14.01 -13.36
N ARG A 136 15.11 -12.83 -13.50
CA ARG A 136 15.40 -11.93 -12.39
C ARG A 136 14.27 -10.94 -12.08
N LEU A 137 13.26 -10.83 -12.94
CA LEU A 137 12.15 -9.92 -12.75
C LEU A 137 10.99 -10.63 -12.05
N LEU A 138 10.65 -10.19 -10.86
CA LEU A 138 9.53 -10.69 -10.08
C LEU A 138 8.46 -9.59 -9.97
N ILE A 139 7.31 -9.83 -10.61
CA ILE A 139 6.16 -8.95 -10.48
C ILE A 139 5.34 -9.44 -9.29
N ARG A 140 5.23 -8.64 -8.25
CA ARG A 140 4.42 -8.93 -7.06
C ARG A 140 3.32 -7.89 -6.90
N GLY A 141 2.10 -8.34 -7.05
CA GLY A 141 0.88 -7.69 -6.58
C GLY A 141 0.56 -6.33 -7.19
N LEU A 142 -0.69 -6.18 -7.44
CA LEU A 142 -1.41 -4.92 -7.53
C LEU A 142 -2.10 -4.74 -6.19
N ASP A 143 -1.48 -4.02 -5.27
CA ASP A 143 -2.10 -3.69 -4.01
C ASP A 143 -2.94 -2.42 -4.21
N GLN A 144 -4.25 -2.60 -4.19
CA GLN A 144 -5.22 -1.51 -4.24
C GLN A 144 -5.72 -1.12 -2.85
N GLY A 145 -4.97 -1.47 -1.80
CA GLY A 145 -5.33 -1.14 -0.44
C GLY A 145 -5.68 0.33 -0.28
N ASP A 146 -6.74 0.61 0.44
CA ASP A 146 -7.35 1.93 0.68
C ASP A 146 -6.41 2.97 1.32
N GLY A 147 -5.13 2.66 1.50
CA GLY A 147 -4.13 3.49 2.17
C GLY A 147 -3.54 4.62 1.33
N ALA A 148 -3.69 4.61 0.01
CA ALA A 148 -3.16 5.65 -0.88
C ALA A 148 -4.30 6.51 -1.46
N THR A 149 -5.14 7.06 -0.59
CA THR A 149 -6.22 7.96 -0.98
C THR A 149 -5.66 9.22 -1.64
N GLY A 150 -5.70 9.27 -2.96
CA GLY A 150 -5.57 10.53 -3.71
C GLY A 150 -4.27 10.78 -4.46
N GLN A 151 -3.27 9.90 -4.39
CA GLN A 151 -1.96 10.14 -5.04
C GLN A 151 -1.74 9.41 -6.38
N GLY A 152 -2.75 8.69 -6.90
CA GLY A 152 -2.60 7.87 -8.11
C GLY A 152 -1.79 6.59 -7.88
N GLN A 153 -1.50 5.88 -8.98
CA GLN A 153 -0.70 4.67 -8.93
C GLN A 153 0.77 4.97 -8.68
N SER A 154 1.40 4.27 -7.72
CA SER A 154 2.85 4.23 -7.53
C SER A 154 3.42 2.85 -7.87
N ILE A 155 4.65 2.83 -8.40
CA ILE A 155 5.38 1.61 -8.77
C ILE A 155 6.70 1.60 -8.00
N ARG A 156 6.90 0.56 -7.22
CA ARG A 156 8.12 0.32 -6.46
C ARG A 156 8.98 -0.73 -7.17
N ILE A 157 10.25 -0.42 -7.35
CA ILE A 157 11.28 -1.32 -7.88
C ILE A 157 12.32 -1.51 -6.78
N ALA A 158 12.51 -2.73 -6.32
CA ALA A 158 13.45 -3.05 -5.24
C ALA A 158 14.17 -4.38 -5.52
N PRO A 159 15.33 -4.64 -4.93
CA PRO A 159 15.93 -5.97 -4.95
C PRO A 159 14.95 -7.00 -4.40
N ALA A 160 14.81 -8.13 -5.08
CA ALA A 160 13.97 -9.22 -4.62
C ALA A 160 14.57 -9.83 -3.34
N PRO A 161 13.74 -10.20 -2.36
CA PRO A 161 14.22 -10.88 -1.18
C PRO A 161 14.88 -12.20 -1.58
N ARG A 162 16.11 -12.45 -1.10
CA ARG A 162 16.76 -13.75 -1.28
C ARG A 162 15.93 -14.82 -0.61
N ASN A 163 15.52 -15.82 -1.36
CA ASN A 163 14.89 -17.00 -0.79
C ASN A 163 15.99 -17.76 -0.03
N PRO A 164 15.87 -17.96 1.29
CA PRO A 164 16.81 -18.88 1.96
C PRO A 164 16.41 -20.31 1.51
N ASN A 165 17.26 -20.94 0.74
CA ASN A 165 17.25 -22.40 0.62
C ASN A 165 17.68 -23.01 1.94
#